data_53eb39de3392b8405eae827378b260cb
#
_entry.id   53eb39de3392b8405eae827378b260cb
#
_cell.length_a   1.000
_cell.length_b   1.000
_cell.length_c   1.000
_cell.angle_alpha   90.00
_cell.angle_beta   90.00
_cell.angle_gamma   90.00
#
_symmetry.space_group_name_H-M   'P 1'
#
loop_
_entity.id
_entity.type
_entity.pdbx_description
1 polymer ?
#
loop_
_entity_poly.entity_id
_entity_poly.type
_entity_poly.pdbx_seq_one_letter_code
_entity_poly.pdbx_strand_id
1 'polypeptide(L)'
;INADFVSPRYTEDENRYVYIGTVGKLLPSFFITGAETHVGSAFEGLDPNFIAAELTKQINYNPELCNEAYGETTVPPVSLKQTDLKPSYDVQTALAALVYYNFFIHSWSPKDVLEKLKEQASIAFQNALATYEERYQQYCKISSEPYIKHNWNPRVFTYEEMEQILINENGEKFISHMKQFKEQLLLNTELDIRMFATRVVEEAWKWMKDKSPAIILFYSSIYFPRVELTGNTDKERDLMTALDEAVCEIQPKYPHKIVTRNFFPYISDMSFIALSDDMEGINAVSKNNPSWGTKHFVYYDDIRDLNVPVINIGPYGIDAHKKY
;
A
#
# COMPACT_ATOMS: atom_id res chain seq x y z
N ILE A 1 -23.05 6.99 -15.44
CA ILE A 1 -21.93 6.62 -16.29
C ILE A 1 -20.74 7.47 -15.88
N ASN A 2 -19.61 6.83 -15.56
CA ASN A 2 -18.31 7.48 -15.43
C ASN A 2 -17.64 7.51 -16.80
N ALA A 3 -16.98 8.61 -17.16
CA ALA A 3 -16.32 8.79 -18.43
C ALA A 3 -14.79 8.85 -18.30
N ASP A 4 -14.26 8.01 -17.41
CA ASP A 4 -12.84 7.90 -17.22
C ASP A 4 -12.15 7.24 -18.43
N PHE A 5 -10.89 7.59 -18.67
CA PHE A 5 -10.10 7.12 -19.78
C PHE A 5 -10.07 5.60 -19.91
N VAL A 6 -10.18 5.09 -21.13
CA VAL A 6 -10.09 3.66 -21.44
C VAL A 6 -8.94 3.41 -22.42
N SER A 7 -8.06 2.46 -22.10
CA SER A 7 -6.88 2.10 -22.89
C SER A 7 -6.93 0.65 -23.40
N PRO A 8 -6.15 0.33 -24.46
CA PRO A 8 -5.87 -1.07 -24.80
C PRO A 8 -5.19 -1.79 -23.63
N ARG A 9 -5.48 -3.07 -23.46
CA ARG A 9 -4.90 -3.89 -22.37
C ARG A 9 -3.53 -4.49 -22.71
N TYR A 10 -3.25 -4.60 -24.02
CA TYR A 10 -1.96 -5.08 -24.55
C TYR A 10 -1.69 -4.43 -25.92
N THR A 11 -0.48 -4.58 -26.41
CA THR A 11 -0.11 -4.08 -27.74
C THR A 11 -0.99 -4.73 -28.82
N GLU A 12 -1.50 -3.90 -29.74
CA GLU A 12 -2.40 -4.32 -30.84
C GLU A 12 -3.82 -4.76 -30.37
N ASP A 13 -4.19 -4.43 -29.15
CA ASP A 13 -5.56 -4.67 -28.66
C ASP A 13 -6.54 -3.68 -29.30
N GLU A 14 -7.41 -4.17 -30.16
CA GLU A 14 -8.42 -3.36 -30.86
C GLU A 14 -9.78 -3.32 -30.14
N ASN A 15 -9.93 -4.05 -29.03
CA ASN A 15 -11.17 -4.07 -28.27
C ASN A 15 -11.49 -2.70 -27.66
N ARG A 16 -12.76 -2.47 -27.42
CA ARG A 16 -13.28 -1.32 -26.65
C ARG A 16 -13.90 -1.84 -25.36
N TYR A 17 -13.42 -1.35 -24.24
CA TYR A 17 -13.81 -1.87 -22.94
C TYR A 17 -14.86 -1.01 -22.29
N VAL A 18 -15.81 -1.67 -21.66
CA VAL A 18 -16.75 -1.11 -20.70
C VAL A 18 -16.49 -1.82 -19.36
N TYR A 19 -16.35 -1.06 -18.30
CA TYR A 19 -16.06 -1.62 -16.97
C TYR A 19 -17.25 -1.44 -16.06
N ILE A 20 -17.68 -2.54 -15.40
CA ILE A 20 -18.78 -2.57 -14.45
C ILE A 20 -18.33 -2.50 -13.00
N GLY A 21 -17.11 -2.11 -12.76
CA GLY A 21 -16.49 -1.91 -11.46
C GLY A 21 -15.11 -1.29 -11.58
N THR A 22 -14.44 -1.09 -10.47
CA THR A 22 -13.05 -0.60 -10.40
C THR A 22 -12.26 -1.28 -9.29
N VAL A 23 -10.95 -1.34 -9.46
CA VAL A 23 -10.04 -1.77 -8.40
C VAL A 23 -10.07 -0.79 -7.23
N GLY A 24 -9.86 -1.29 -6.03
CA GLY A 24 -9.46 -0.49 -4.90
C GLY A 24 -7.96 -0.23 -4.94
N LYS A 25 -7.52 0.90 -4.38
CA LYS A 25 -6.11 1.25 -4.27
C LYS A 25 -5.69 1.51 -2.83
N LEU A 26 -4.66 0.82 -2.42
CA LEU A 26 -3.94 1.01 -1.17
C LEU A 26 -2.52 1.52 -1.44
N LEU A 27 -1.95 2.19 -0.47
CA LEU A 27 -0.52 2.55 -0.46
C LEU A 27 0.13 1.98 0.81
N PRO A 28 0.39 0.66 0.83
CA PRO A 28 1.12 0.06 1.93
C PRO A 28 2.53 0.62 1.98
N SER A 29 2.93 1.00 3.18
CA SER A 29 4.17 1.67 3.50
C SER A 29 4.86 0.95 4.64
N PHE A 30 6.17 0.89 4.60
CA PHE A 30 7.00 0.19 5.56
C PHE A 30 8.02 1.17 6.12
N PHE A 31 7.88 1.48 7.41
CA PHE A 31 8.90 2.14 8.20
C PHE A 31 9.81 1.05 8.77
N ILE A 32 11.07 1.06 8.36
CA ILE A 32 12.04 0.02 8.68
C ILE A 32 13.09 0.62 9.59
N THR A 33 13.26 0.08 10.78
CA THR A 33 14.34 0.50 11.69
C THR A 33 15.50 -0.49 11.64
N GLY A 34 16.72 0.05 11.69
CA GLY A 34 17.94 -0.70 11.78
C GLY A 34 18.60 -0.60 13.16
N ALA A 35 19.83 -1.05 13.21
CA ALA A 35 20.78 -0.76 14.28
C ALA A 35 21.89 0.10 13.69
N GLU A 36 21.89 1.39 14.01
CA GLU A 36 22.86 2.36 13.49
C GLU A 36 24.27 1.98 13.90
N THR A 37 25.21 2.11 12.95
CA THR A 37 26.64 1.87 13.24
C THR A 37 27.52 2.74 12.35
N HIS A 38 28.73 3.02 12.82
CA HIS A 38 29.75 3.67 12.01
C HIS A 38 30.17 2.76 10.84
N VAL A 39 30.37 3.31 9.65
CA VAL A 39 30.74 2.53 8.45
C VAL A 39 32.05 1.74 8.62
N GLY A 40 32.93 2.16 9.51
CA GLY A 40 34.13 1.44 9.91
C GLY A 40 33.89 0.20 10.77
N SER A 41 32.69 0.07 11.37
CA SER A 41 32.25 -1.06 12.20
C SER A 41 31.02 -1.71 11.59
N ALA A 42 31.06 -2.00 10.29
CA ALA A 42 29.88 -2.36 9.49
C ALA A 42 29.07 -3.54 10.04
N PHE A 43 29.70 -4.46 10.77
CA PHE A 43 29.03 -5.62 11.38
C PHE A 43 28.65 -5.44 12.84
N GLU A 44 28.73 -4.24 13.40
CA GLU A 44 28.20 -3.92 14.74
C GLU A 44 26.74 -3.45 14.67
N GLY A 45 26.21 -3.18 13.48
CA GLY A 45 24.85 -2.72 13.25
C GLY A 45 24.14 -3.46 12.09
N LEU A 46 22.91 -3.04 11.81
CA LEU A 46 22.12 -3.54 10.71
C LEU A 46 21.48 -2.37 9.95
N ASP A 47 21.92 -2.14 8.73
CA ASP A 47 21.40 -1.06 7.89
C ASP A 47 19.94 -1.32 7.47
N PRO A 48 18.99 -0.43 7.77
CA PRO A 48 17.60 -0.58 7.34
C PRO A 48 17.44 -0.54 5.82
N ASN A 49 18.38 0.09 5.07
CA ASN A 49 18.37 0.05 3.61
C ASN A 49 18.60 -1.38 3.07
N PHE A 50 19.38 -2.20 3.78
CA PHE A 50 19.59 -3.59 3.41
C PHE A 50 18.32 -4.42 3.57
N ILE A 51 17.57 -4.21 4.67
CA ILE A 51 16.24 -4.81 4.86
C ILE A 51 15.26 -4.30 3.80
N ALA A 52 15.27 -2.99 3.50
CA ALA A 52 14.42 -2.37 2.48
C ALA A 52 14.66 -2.94 1.07
N ALA A 53 15.91 -3.27 0.73
CA ALA A 53 16.25 -3.89 -0.54
C ALA A 53 15.69 -5.31 -0.67
N GLU A 54 15.77 -6.13 0.38
CA GLU A 54 15.16 -7.48 0.40
C GLU A 54 13.64 -7.38 0.37
N LEU A 55 13.04 -6.42 1.07
CA LEU A 55 11.60 -6.18 1.03
C LEU A 55 11.14 -5.80 -0.39
N THR A 56 11.88 -4.93 -1.07
CA THR A 56 11.57 -4.55 -2.45
C THR A 56 11.71 -5.73 -3.41
N LYS A 57 12.73 -6.53 -3.27
CA LYS A 57 12.91 -7.77 -4.04
C LYS A 57 11.76 -8.76 -3.82
N GLN A 58 11.21 -8.82 -2.61
CA GLN A 58 10.13 -9.74 -2.24
C GLN A 58 8.76 -9.28 -2.76
N ILE A 59 8.50 -7.98 -2.79
CA ILE A 59 7.17 -7.42 -3.10
C ILE A 59 7.05 -6.91 -4.54
N ASN A 60 8.09 -6.23 -5.05
CA ASN A 60 8.00 -5.54 -6.34
C ASN A 60 7.86 -6.51 -7.50
N TYR A 61 6.85 -6.27 -8.36
CA TYR A 61 6.51 -7.15 -9.49
C TYR A 61 6.15 -8.60 -9.10
N ASN A 62 5.82 -8.86 -7.85
CA ASN A 62 5.48 -10.21 -7.40
C ASN A 62 4.06 -10.60 -7.87
N PRO A 63 3.90 -11.60 -8.77
CA PRO A 63 2.60 -12.01 -9.27
C PRO A 63 1.73 -12.70 -8.20
N GLU A 64 2.31 -13.26 -7.13
CA GLU A 64 1.56 -13.86 -6.01
C GLU A 64 0.79 -12.80 -5.20
N LEU A 65 1.15 -11.52 -5.38
CA LEU A 65 0.46 -10.37 -4.79
C LEU A 65 -0.51 -9.70 -5.77
N CYS A 66 -0.77 -10.30 -6.93
CA CYS A 66 -1.88 -9.92 -7.79
C CYS A 66 -3.19 -10.46 -7.22
N ASN A 67 -4.22 -9.62 -7.21
CA ASN A 67 -5.54 -10.04 -6.78
C ASN A 67 -6.35 -10.54 -8.00
N GLU A 68 -6.68 -11.81 -8.02
CA GLU A 68 -7.51 -12.41 -9.06
C GLU A 68 -8.98 -12.44 -8.64
N ALA A 69 -9.87 -12.02 -9.56
CA ALA A 69 -11.31 -12.13 -9.43
C ALA A 69 -11.97 -12.22 -10.81
N TYR A 70 -12.98 -13.08 -10.96
CA TYR A 70 -13.76 -13.26 -12.21
C TYR A 70 -12.91 -13.60 -13.45
N GLY A 71 -11.77 -14.26 -13.28
CA GLY A 71 -10.82 -14.53 -14.36
C GLY A 71 -10.06 -13.28 -14.84
N GLU A 72 -10.09 -12.21 -14.09
CA GLU A 72 -9.33 -10.98 -14.29
C GLU A 72 -8.35 -10.78 -13.15
N THR A 73 -7.20 -10.16 -13.43
CA THR A 73 -6.11 -10.01 -12.47
C THR A 73 -5.67 -8.56 -12.38
N THR A 74 -5.42 -8.07 -11.17
CA THR A 74 -4.80 -6.76 -10.96
C THR A 74 -3.33 -6.80 -11.41
N VAL A 75 -2.74 -5.64 -11.67
CA VAL A 75 -1.28 -5.56 -11.86
C VAL A 75 -0.55 -5.83 -10.53
N PRO A 76 0.68 -6.36 -10.57
CA PRO A 76 1.45 -6.60 -9.36
C PRO A 76 1.82 -5.28 -8.65
N PRO A 77 2.15 -5.34 -7.35
CA PRO A 77 2.64 -4.18 -6.62
C PRO A 77 3.90 -3.58 -7.26
N VAL A 78 3.99 -2.25 -7.26
CA VAL A 78 5.16 -1.53 -7.77
C VAL A 78 5.64 -0.53 -6.73
N SER A 79 6.95 -0.54 -6.45
CA SER A 79 7.58 0.43 -5.56
C SER A 79 7.51 1.83 -6.17
N LEU A 80 6.97 2.78 -5.40
CA LEU A 80 6.91 4.19 -5.76
C LEU A 80 7.98 5.02 -5.05
N LYS A 81 8.51 4.51 -3.94
CA LYS A 81 9.60 5.14 -3.21
C LYS A 81 10.35 4.11 -2.36
N GLN A 82 11.68 4.25 -2.35
CA GLN A 82 12.57 3.63 -1.38
C GLN A 82 13.65 4.65 -1.03
N THR A 83 13.81 4.96 0.24
CA THR A 83 14.77 5.94 0.72
C THR A 83 15.09 5.72 2.19
N ASP A 84 16.26 6.10 2.64
CA ASP A 84 16.51 6.30 4.07
C ASP A 84 15.89 7.62 4.56
N LEU A 85 15.85 7.78 5.88
CA LEU A 85 15.31 8.97 6.55
C LEU A 85 16.40 9.85 7.17
N LYS A 86 17.66 9.68 6.77
CA LYS A 86 18.75 10.56 7.23
C LYS A 86 18.50 12.00 6.79
N PRO A 87 18.64 12.97 7.68
CA PRO A 87 18.48 14.39 7.34
C PRO A 87 19.67 14.93 6.53
N SER A 88 20.86 14.34 6.70
CA SER A 88 22.10 14.76 6.05
C SER A 88 23.13 13.65 6.04
N TYR A 89 24.19 13.83 5.26
CA TYR A 89 25.32 12.91 5.25
C TYR A 89 26.07 12.93 6.58
N ASP A 90 26.40 11.74 7.06
CA ASP A 90 27.41 11.45 8.09
C ASP A 90 28.01 10.07 7.80
N VAL A 91 28.95 9.63 8.65
CA VAL A 91 29.65 8.34 8.51
C VAL A 91 28.94 7.17 9.19
N GLN A 92 27.68 7.32 9.55
CA GLN A 92 26.84 6.27 10.15
C GLN A 92 25.94 5.62 9.09
N THR A 93 25.50 4.40 9.33
CA THR A 93 24.36 3.83 8.61
C THR A 93 23.08 4.59 8.96
N ALA A 94 22.03 4.46 8.15
CA ALA A 94 20.75 5.08 8.49
C ALA A 94 20.13 4.45 9.75
N LEU A 95 19.40 5.25 10.53
CA LEU A 95 18.59 4.73 11.64
C LEU A 95 17.29 4.10 11.16
N ALA A 96 16.69 4.68 10.10
CA ALA A 96 15.45 4.18 9.52
C ALA A 96 15.41 4.39 8.00
N ALA A 97 14.59 3.56 7.34
CA ALA A 97 14.26 3.65 5.92
C ALA A 97 12.74 3.59 5.72
N LEU A 98 12.30 4.09 4.58
CA LEU A 98 10.92 4.11 4.14
C LEU A 98 10.80 3.49 2.75
N VAL A 99 9.85 2.57 2.60
CA VAL A 99 9.44 2.03 1.29
C VAL A 99 7.92 2.09 1.20
N TYR A 100 7.36 2.46 0.05
CA TYR A 100 5.93 2.30 -0.19
C TYR A 100 5.62 1.87 -1.62
N TYR A 101 4.49 1.15 -1.75
CA TYR A 101 4.07 0.50 -2.98
C TYR A 101 2.69 0.97 -3.41
N ASN A 102 2.46 1.03 -4.73
CA ASN A 102 1.11 1.02 -5.27
C ASN A 102 0.58 -0.41 -5.20
N PHE A 103 -0.61 -0.59 -4.63
CA PHE A 103 -1.23 -1.90 -4.46
C PHE A 103 -2.70 -1.83 -4.85
N PHE A 104 -3.10 -2.66 -5.82
CA PHE A 104 -4.48 -2.74 -6.26
C PHE A 104 -5.15 -4.00 -5.73
N ILE A 105 -6.41 -3.85 -5.35
CA ILE A 105 -7.26 -4.94 -4.85
C ILE A 105 -8.61 -4.96 -5.57
N HIS A 106 -9.23 -6.11 -5.59
CA HIS A 106 -10.62 -6.27 -6.03
C HIS A 106 -11.42 -7.19 -5.08
N SER A 107 -11.01 -8.44 -4.88
CA SER A 107 -11.67 -9.38 -3.98
C SER A 107 -11.07 -9.40 -2.57
N TRP A 108 -9.80 -8.98 -2.41
CA TRP A 108 -9.18 -8.90 -1.09
C TRP A 108 -9.66 -7.66 -0.34
N SER A 109 -9.82 -7.82 0.98
CA SER A 109 -10.04 -6.67 1.86
C SER A 109 -8.70 -5.98 2.19
N PRO A 110 -8.73 -4.72 2.64
CA PRO A 110 -7.52 -4.06 3.19
C PRO A 110 -6.85 -4.85 4.32
N LYS A 111 -7.63 -5.61 5.11
CA LYS A 111 -7.10 -6.49 6.16
C LYS A 111 -6.28 -7.65 5.57
N ASP A 112 -6.81 -8.33 4.54
CA ASP A 112 -6.08 -9.41 3.86
C ASP A 112 -4.74 -8.93 3.31
N VAL A 113 -4.71 -7.69 2.79
CA VAL A 113 -3.46 -7.08 2.28
C VAL A 113 -2.44 -6.87 3.40
N LEU A 114 -2.86 -6.40 4.60
CA LEU A 114 -1.95 -6.28 5.74
C LEU A 114 -1.37 -7.63 6.15
N GLU A 115 -2.18 -8.68 6.22
CA GLU A 115 -1.74 -10.02 6.59
C GLU A 115 -0.73 -10.58 5.58
N LYS A 116 -1.04 -10.51 4.27
CA LYS A 116 -0.14 -10.93 3.20
C LYS A 116 1.18 -10.16 3.21
N LEU A 117 1.13 -8.86 3.33
CA LEU A 117 2.34 -8.01 3.31
C LEU A 117 3.18 -8.14 4.58
N LYS A 118 2.56 -8.43 5.72
CA LYS A 118 3.27 -8.75 6.97
C LYS A 118 4.05 -10.05 6.85
N GLU A 119 3.48 -11.07 6.18
CA GLU A 119 4.18 -12.31 5.85
C GLU A 119 5.37 -12.06 4.92
N GLN A 120 5.18 -11.33 3.81
CA GLN A 120 6.24 -10.99 2.89
C GLN A 120 7.36 -10.18 3.56
N ALA A 121 7.00 -9.25 4.44
CA ALA A 121 7.97 -8.49 5.22
C ALA A 121 8.77 -9.36 6.20
N SER A 122 8.14 -10.36 6.79
CA SER A 122 8.82 -11.33 7.66
C SER A 122 9.83 -12.17 6.88
N ILE A 123 9.46 -12.65 5.69
CA ILE A 123 10.35 -13.39 4.79
C ILE A 123 11.54 -12.52 4.36
N ALA A 124 11.27 -11.29 3.93
CA ALA A 124 12.31 -10.34 3.54
C ALA A 124 13.30 -10.06 4.67
N PHE A 125 12.80 -9.86 5.88
CA PHE A 125 13.64 -9.62 7.06
C PHE A 125 14.50 -10.85 7.39
N GLN A 126 13.93 -12.07 7.35
CA GLN A 126 14.68 -13.32 7.52
C GLN A 126 15.80 -13.45 6.50
N ASN A 127 15.51 -13.17 5.22
CA ASN A 127 16.51 -13.22 4.14
C ASN A 127 17.63 -12.19 4.34
N ALA A 128 17.28 -10.98 4.77
CA ALA A 128 18.27 -9.95 5.09
C ALA A 128 19.19 -10.40 6.23
N LEU A 129 18.64 -10.93 7.32
CA LEU A 129 19.43 -11.43 8.45
C LEU A 129 20.30 -12.62 8.04
N ALA A 130 19.79 -13.57 7.27
CA ALA A 130 20.56 -14.73 6.82
C ALA A 130 21.76 -14.30 5.93
N THR A 131 21.53 -13.38 5.01
CA THR A 131 22.59 -12.84 4.15
C THR A 131 23.61 -12.02 4.94
N TYR A 132 23.16 -11.20 5.90
CA TYR A 132 24.04 -10.45 6.80
C TYR A 132 24.95 -11.39 7.59
N GLU A 133 24.36 -12.42 8.20
CA GLU A 133 25.06 -13.41 9.00
C GLU A 133 26.15 -14.16 8.20
N GLU A 134 25.78 -14.62 7.00
CA GLU A 134 26.72 -15.29 6.08
C GLU A 134 27.92 -14.39 5.75
N ARG A 135 27.66 -13.14 5.38
CA ARG A 135 28.69 -12.16 5.02
C ARG A 135 29.59 -11.81 6.22
N TYR A 136 29.01 -11.69 7.39
CA TYR A 136 29.75 -11.43 8.62
C TYR A 136 30.71 -12.59 8.94
N GLN A 137 30.25 -13.82 8.87
CA GLN A 137 31.10 -15.00 9.06
C GLN A 137 32.22 -15.09 8.02
N GLN A 138 31.93 -14.75 6.76
CA GLN A 138 32.97 -14.67 5.70
C GLN A 138 33.99 -13.59 6.01
N TYR A 139 33.57 -12.40 6.44
CA TYR A 139 34.46 -11.31 6.82
C TYR A 139 35.35 -11.69 8.01
N CYS A 140 34.82 -12.30 9.06
CA CYS A 140 35.62 -12.75 10.21
C CYS A 140 36.71 -13.76 9.81
N LYS A 141 36.47 -14.62 8.82
CA LYS A 141 37.49 -15.53 8.29
C LYS A 141 38.60 -14.81 7.54
N ILE A 142 38.29 -13.73 6.82
CA ILE A 142 39.26 -12.95 6.06
C ILE A 142 40.06 -12.03 7.00
N SER A 143 39.41 -11.36 7.94
CA SER A 143 40.05 -10.43 8.88
C SER A 143 40.77 -11.12 10.04
N SER A 144 40.51 -12.40 10.25
CA SER A 144 40.95 -13.15 11.45
C SER A 144 40.37 -12.63 12.75
N GLU A 145 39.21 -11.94 12.70
CA GLU A 145 38.49 -11.44 13.85
C GLU A 145 37.52 -12.48 14.38
N PRO A 146 37.20 -12.46 15.68
CA PRO A 146 36.24 -13.38 16.23
C PRO A 146 34.83 -13.03 15.76
N TYR A 147 34.07 -14.05 15.36
CA TYR A 147 32.64 -13.89 15.04
C TYR A 147 31.82 -13.77 16.34
N ILE A 148 30.98 -12.72 16.39
CA ILE A 148 30.06 -12.45 17.49
C ILE A 148 28.63 -12.45 16.96
N LYS A 149 27.84 -13.45 17.33
CA LYS A 149 26.46 -13.56 16.86
C LYS A 149 25.57 -12.47 17.44
N HIS A 150 24.84 -11.76 16.58
CA HIS A 150 23.77 -10.87 16.98
C HIS A 150 22.47 -11.65 17.24
N ASN A 151 21.70 -11.22 18.24
CA ASN A 151 20.42 -11.84 18.61
C ASN A 151 19.22 -11.12 17.98
N TRP A 152 19.36 -10.67 16.73
CA TRP A 152 18.25 -10.09 16.00
C TRP A 152 17.33 -11.17 15.43
N ASN A 153 16.03 -10.90 15.52
CA ASN A 153 14.99 -11.74 14.93
C ASN A 153 14.06 -10.87 14.11
N PRO A 154 13.38 -11.41 13.11
CA PRO A 154 12.36 -10.67 12.37
C PRO A 154 11.27 -10.15 13.30
N ARG A 155 11.07 -8.84 13.31
CA ARG A 155 10.04 -8.14 14.08
C ARG A 155 9.24 -7.30 13.12
N VAL A 156 8.01 -7.74 12.83
CA VAL A 156 7.11 -7.05 11.91
C VAL A 156 5.81 -6.76 12.64
N PHE A 157 5.43 -5.48 12.68
CA PHE A 157 4.20 -5.00 13.28
C PHE A 157 3.37 -4.28 12.22
N THR A 158 2.06 -4.33 12.34
CA THR A 158 1.22 -3.29 11.75
C THR A 158 1.26 -2.04 12.65
N TYR A 159 0.87 -0.88 12.13
CA TYR A 159 0.80 0.34 12.94
C TYR A 159 -0.18 0.17 14.11
N GLU A 160 -1.35 -0.46 13.88
CA GLU A 160 -2.32 -0.79 14.93
C GLU A 160 -1.70 -1.64 16.04
N GLU A 161 -0.95 -2.70 15.69
CA GLU A 161 -0.30 -3.56 16.70
C GLU A 161 0.73 -2.79 17.53
N MET A 162 1.56 -1.97 16.89
CA MET A 162 2.54 -1.13 17.59
C MET A 162 1.84 -0.11 18.48
N GLU A 163 0.82 0.59 17.96
CA GLU A 163 0.07 1.59 18.72
C GLU A 163 -0.62 0.96 19.95
N GLN A 164 -1.18 -0.24 19.79
CA GLN A 164 -1.81 -0.96 20.92
C GLN A 164 -0.80 -1.33 22.01
N ILE A 165 0.40 -1.78 21.64
CA ILE A 165 1.50 -2.03 22.60
C ILE A 165 1.81 -0.74 23.37
N LEU A 166 1.96 0.37 22.66
CA LEU A 166 2.32 1.66 23.25
C LEU A 166 1.22 2.23 24.16
N ILE A 167 -0.05 2.07 23.78
CA ILE A 167 -1.20 2.44 24.62
C ILE A 167 -1.21 1.60 25.90
N ASN A 168 -1.03 0.28 25.79
CA ASN A 168 -1.01 -0.62 26.96
C ASN A 168 0.15 -0.31 27.91
N GLU A 169 1.29 0.11 27.38
CA GLU A 169 2.48 0.41 28.21
C GLU A 169 2.48 1.82 28.81
N ASN A 170 1.92 2.81 28.12
CA ASN A 170 2.07 4.22 28.46
C ASN A 170 0.75 4.95 28.70
N GLY A 171 -0.38 4.35 28.34
CA GLY A 171 -1.73 4.87 28.56
C GLY A 171 -1.96 6.26 27.98
N GLU A 172 -2.66 7.09 28.72
CA GLU A 172 -3.07 8.44 28.34
C GLU A 172 -1.88 9.36 28.01
N LYS A 173 -0.71 9.09 28.59
CA LYS A 173 0.50 9.89 28.30
C LYS A 173 0.93 9.76 26.84
N PHE A 174 0.90 8.55 26.30
CA PHE A 174 1.21 8.32 24.88
C PHE A 174 0.13 8.92 23.98
N ILE A 175 -1.15 8.67 24.28
CA ILE A 175 -2.29 9.16 23.49
C ILE A 175 -2.24 10.70 23.38
N SER A 176 -2.10 11.39 24.51
CA SER A 176 -2.04 12.87 24.55
C SER A 176 -0.82 13.41 23.79
N HIS A 177 0.35 12.77 23.93
CA HIS A 177 1.55 13.16 23.20
C HIS A 177 1.35 13.03 21.69
N MET A 178 0.85 11.87 21.21
CA MET A 178 0.65 11.65 19.79
C MET A 178 -0.39 12.58 19.19
N LYS A 179 -1.43 12.94 19.95
CA LYS A 179 -2.41 13.94 19.53
C LYS A 179 -1.74 15.30 19.32
N GLN A 180 -1.00 15.78 20.30
CA GLN A 180 -0.28 17.07 20.20
C GLN A 180 0.75 17.06 19.07
N PHE A 181 1.49 15.95 18.91
CA PHE A 181 2.44 15.81 17.82
C PHE A 181 1.77 15.90 16.44
N LYS A 182 0.65 15.20 16.23
CA LYS A 182 -0.13 15.28 14.99
C LYS A 182 -0.63 16.72 14.72
N GLU A 183 -1.14 17.41 15.74
CA GLU A 183 -1.59 18.80 15.64
C GLU A 183 -0.44 19.74 15.23
N GLN A 184 0.73 19.60 15.83
CA GLN A 184 1.92 20.37 15.46
C GLN A 184 2.40 20.05 14.06
N LEU A 185 2.40 18.79 13.68
CA LEU A 185 2.84 18.34 12.36
C LEU A 185 1.93 18.85 11.24
N LEU A 186 0.63 19.06 11.51
CA LEU A 186 -0.35 19.64 10.58
C LEU A 186 -0.04 21.10 10.22
N LEU A 187 0.70 21.82 11.03
CA LEU A 187 1.12 23.19 10.74
C LEU A 187 2.11 23.26 9.57
N ASN A 188 2.80 22.16 9.29
CA ASN A 188 3.65 22.06 8.10
C ASN A 188 2.80 21.70 6.87
N THR A 189 2.39 22.70 6.11
CA THR A 189 1.53 22.56 4.92
C THR A 189 2.25 21.90 3.74
N GLU A 190 3.58 21.99 3.68
CA GLU A 190 4.39 21.37 2.62
C GLU A 190 4.54 19.86 2.80
N LEU A 191 4.22 19.32 3.98
CA LEU A 191 4.34 17.91 4.25
C LEU A 191 3.20 17.14 3.60
N ASP A 192 3.50 16.31 2.62
CA ASP A 192 2.49 15.46 1.97
C ASP A 192 1.97 14.38 2.94
N ILE A 193 0.82 13.78 2.60
CA ILE A 193 0.14 12.79 3.46
C ILE A 193 1.02 11.57 3.77
N ARG A 194 1.89 11.14 2.83
CA ARG A 194 2.77 9.97 3.00
C ARG A 194 3.86 10.24 4.02
N MET A 195 4.51 11.39 3.88
CA MET A 195 5.53 11.80 4.84
C MET A 195 4.93 12.19 6.19
N PHE A 196 3.72 12.78 6.23
CA PHE A 196 2.98 12.99 7.48
C PHE A 196 2.78 11.68 8.24
N ALA A 197 2.20 10.66 7.57
CA ALA A 197 2.00 9.34 8.17
C ALA A 197 3.32 8.72 8.64
N THR A 198 4.38 8.82 7.84
CA THR A 198 5.72 8.32 8.18
C THR A 198 6.27 8.99 9.45
N ARG A 199 6.13 10.32 9.57
CA ARG A 199 6.59 11.05 10.77
C ARG A 199 5.79 10.68 12.02
N VAL A 200 4.51 10.37 11.87
CA VAL A 200 3.68 9.87 12.99
C VAL A 200 4.17 8.48 13.44
N VAL A 201 4.48 7.57 12.49
CA VAL A 201 5.05 6.24 12.81
C VAL A 201 6.42 6.38 13.47
N GLU A 202 7.30 7.24 12.94
CA GLU A 202 8.62 7.51 13.49
C GLU A 202 8.54 8.04 14.93
N GLU A 203 7.62 8.97 15.21
CA GLU A 203 7.41 9.51 16.56
C GLU A 203 6.88 8.43 17.51
N ALA A 204 5.91 7.63 17.06
CA ALA A 204 5.40 6.50 17.85
C ALA A 204 6.52 5.49 18.17
N TRP A 205 7.38 5.17 17.20
CA TRP A 205 8.52 4.27 17.39
C TRP A 205 9.46 4.72 18.52
N LYS A 206 9.62 6.03 18.76
CA LYS A 206 10.46 6.55 19.85
C LYS A 206 9.97 6.11 21.23
N TRP A 207 8.71 5.73 21.36
CA TRP A 207 8.11 5.25 22.60
C TRP A 207 8.29 3.74 22.84
N MET A 208 8.65 2.98 21.78
CA MET A 208 8.97 1.56 21.95
C MET A 208 10.17 1.39 22.88
N LYS A 209 10.07 0.49 23.86
CA LYS A 209 11.18 0.17 24.78
C LYS A 209 12.28 -0.62 24.11
N ASP A 210 11.89 -1.64 23.34
CA ASP A 210 12.82 -2.44 22.57
C ASP A 210 13.08 -1.79 21.22
N LYS A 211 14.32 -1.32 21.02
CA LYS A 211 14.83 -0.64 19.82
C LYS A 211 15.51 -1.58 18.84
N SER A 212 15.44 -2.90 19.06
CA SER A 212 15.96 -3.86 18.08
C SER A 212 15.32 -3.63 16.71
N PRO A 213 16.03 -3.93 15.61
CA PRO A 213 15.53 -3.73 14.25
C PRO A 213 14.12 -4.28 14.05
N ALA A 214 13.27 -3.52 13.35
CA ALA A 214 11.86 -3.86 13.14
C ALA A 214 11.32 -3.26 11.83
N ILE A 215 10.22 -3.81 11.35
CA ILE A 215 9.41 -3.26 10.24
C ILE A 215 8.04 -2.91 10.79
N ILE A 216 7.56 -1.70 10.51
CA ILE A 216 6.21 -1.25 10.82
C ILE A 216 5.47 -1.03 9.49
N LEU A 217 4.44 -1.85 9.25
CA LEU A 217 3.56 -1.77 8.09
C LEU A 217 2.37 -0.88 8.39
N PHE A 218 2.09 0.08 7.50
CA PHE A 218 0.99 1.04 7.64
C PHE A 218 0.47 1.50 6.28
N TYR A 219 -0.66 2.17 6.24
CA TYR A 219 -1.17 2.84 5.04
C TYR A 219 -0.84 4.32 5.10
N SER A 220 -0.29 4.88 4.02
CA SER A 220 0.19 6.27 4.02
C SER A 220 -0.52 7.18 3.01
N SER A 221 -1.63 6.73 2.41
CA SER A 221 -2.40 7.54 1.46
C SER A 221 -3.88 7.39 1.69
N ILE A 222 -4.67 8.18 0.95
CA ILE A 222 -6.12 7.99 0.84
C ILE A 222 -6.37 6.59 0.28
N TYR A 223 -7.31 5.88 0.90
CA TYR A 223 -7.83 4.63 0.38
C TYR A 223 -8.91 4.92 -0.66
N PHE A 224 -8.74 4.36 -1.85
CA PHE A 224 -9.75 4.34 -2.90
C PHE A 224 -10.46 2.99 -2.84
N PRO A 225 -11.73 2.95 -2.42
CA PRO A 225 -12.46 1.69 -2.33
C PRO A 225 -12.65 1.04 -3.70
N ARG A 226 -12.75 -0.27 -3.70
CA ARG A 226 -13.21 -1.01 -4.87
C ARG A 226 -14.70 -0.80 -5.07
N VAL A 227 -15.13 -0.88 -6.33
CA VAL A 227 -16.54 -0.84 -6.71
C VAL A 227 -16.84 -2.04 -7.60
N GLU A 228 -17.97 -2.68 -7.35
CA GLU A 228 -18.41 -3.86 -8.07
C GLU A 228 -19.92 -3.82 -8.26
N LEU A 229 -20.41 -4.00 -9.49
CA LEU A 229 -21.82 -4.25 -9.76
C LEU A 229 -22.09 -5.74 -9.60
N THR A 230 -22.79 -6.11 -8.55
CA THR A 230 -23.12 -7.50 -8.22
C THR A 230 -24.46 -7.97 -8.77
N GLY A 231 -25.33 -7.04 -9.19
CA GLY A 231 -26.70 -7.31 -9.56
C GLY A 231 -27.62 -7.60 -8.35
N ASN A 232 -27.19 -7.28 -7.15
CA ASN A 232 -27.94 -7.56 -5.92
C ASN A 232 -29.14 -6.61 -5.74
N THR A 233 -29.08 -5.41 -6.28
CA THR A 233 -30.18 -4.43 -6.24
C THR A 233 -30.89 -4.32 -7.58
N ASP A 234 -32.15 -3.86 -7.57
CA ASP A 234 -32.92 -3.63 -8.80
C ASP A 234 -32.21 -2.62 -9.69
N LYS A 235 -31.69 -1.53 -9.12
CA LYS A 235 -30.94 -0.49 -9.87
C LYS A 235 -29.68 -1.04 -10.56
N GLU A 236 -28.95 -1.95 -9.92
CA GLU A 236 -27.78 -2.60 -10.54
C GLU A 236 -28.23 -3.49 -11.70
N ARG A 237 -29.25 -4.32 -11.50
CA ARG A 237 -29.80 -5.19 -12.55
C ARG A 237 -30.31 -4.39 -13.75
N ASP A 238 -31.03 -3.30 -13.50
CA ASP A 238 -31.53 -2.42 -14.54
C ASP A 238 -30.36 -1.80 -15.36
N LEU A 239 -29.31 -1.33 -14.67
CA LEU A 239 -28.13 -0.77 -15.32
C LEU A 239 -27.37 -1.83 -16.16
N MET A 240 -27.18 -3.04 -15.63
CA MET A 240 -26.53 -4.14 -16.33
C MET A 240 -27.33 -4.57 -17.57
N THR A 241 -28.66 -4.69 -17.43
CA THR A 241 -29.56 -5.00 -18.55
C THR A 241 -29.50 -3.93 -19.63
N ALA A 242 -29.59 -2.66 -19.24
CA ALA A 242 -29.50 -1.54 -20.19
C ALA A 242 -28.14 -1.49 -20.90
N LEU A 243 -27.05 -1.84 -20.21
CA LEU A 243 -25.72 -1.97 -20.82
C LEU A 243 -25.69 -3.08 -21.87
N ASP A 244 -26.18 -4.26 -21.53
CA ASP A 244 -26.19 -5.42 -22.44
C ASP A 244 -27.05 -5.13 -23.69
N GLU A 245 -28.21 -4.53 -23.52
CA GLU A 245 -29.09 -4.11 -24.64
C GLU A 245 -28.37 -3.08 -25.54
N ALA A 246 -27.74 -2.06 -24.95
CA ALA A 246 -26.99 -1.05 -25.69
C ALA A 246 -25.82 -1.66 -26.48
N VAL A 247 -25.06 -2.56 -25.85
CA VAL A 247 -23.94 -3.25 -26.53
C VAL A 247 -24.45 -4.12 -27.67
N CYS A 248 -25.54 -4.88 -27.47
CA CYS A 248 -26.15 -5.71 -28.51
C CYS A 248 -26.63 -4.87 -29.71
N GLU A 249 -27.21 -3.70 -29.48
CA GLU A 249 -27.68 -2.82 -30.52
C GLU A 249 -26.53 -2.16 -31.32
N ILE A 250 -25.48 -1.74 -30.64
CA ILE A 250 -24.38 -0.98 -31.24
C ILE A 250 -23.37 -1.91 -31.91
N GLN A 251 -23.07 -3.08 -31.34
CA GLN A 251 -22.02 -3.97 -31.83
C GLN A 251 -22.07 -4.29 -33.32
N PRO A 252 -23.25 -4.57 -33.95
CA PRO A 252 -23.29 -4.84 -35.41
C PRO A 252 -22.89 -3.66 -36.28
N LYS A 253 -22.95 -2.45 -35.74
CA LYS A 253 -22.68 -1.19 -36.46
C LYS A 253 -21.28 -0.62 -36.12
N TYR A 254 -20.57 -1.23 -35.17
CA TYR A 254 -19.31 -0.72 -34.66
C TYR A 254 -18.13 -1.60 -35.07
N PRO A 255 -17.03 -1.04 -35.62
CA PRO A 255 -15.95 -1.82 -36.19
C PRO A 255 -15.11 -2.61 -35.20
N HIS A 256 -15.09 -2.19 -33.92
CA HIS A 256 -14.32 -2.82 -32.88
C HIS A 256 -15.21 -3.65 -31.97
N LYS A 257 -14.67 -4.76 -31.42
CA LYS A 257 -15.41 -5.56 -30.45
C LYS A 257 -15.55 -4.78 -29.15
N ILE A 258 -16.77 -4.64 -28.64
CA ILE A 258 -17.06 -4.10 -27.31
C ILE A 258 -17.00 -5.25 -26.32
N VAL A 259 -16.23 -5.09 -25.23
CA VAL A 259 -16.00 -6.11 -24.22
C VAL A 259 -16.31 -5.53 -22.86
N THR A 260 -17.26 -6.12 -22.16
CA THR A 260 -17.55 -5.80 -20.76
C THR A 260 -16.52 -6.49 -19.86
N ARG A 261 -15.97 -5.74 -18.90
CA ARG A 261 -15.01 -6.19 -17.89
C ARG A 261 -15.52 -5.91 -16.50
N ASN A 262 -15.16 -6.77 -15.55
CA ASN A 262 -15.65 -6.67 -14.17
C ASN A 262 -15.04 -5.49 -13.43
N PHE A 263 -13.78 -5.11 -13.70
CA PHE A 263 -13.19 -3.95 -13.04
C PHE A 263 -12.23 -3.17 -13.94
N PHE A 264 -12.29 -1.86 -13.80
CA PHE A 264 -11.32 -0.92 -14.37
C PHE A 264 -9.99 -1.09 -13.63
N PRO A 265 -8.86 -1.28 -14.35
CA PRO A 265 -7.60 -1.70 -13.73
C PRO A 265 -6.80 -0.56 -13.09
N TYR A 266 -7.35 0.65 -13.07
CA TYR A 266 -6.70 1.85 -12.52
C TYR A 266 -7.61 2.53 -11.50
N ILE A 267 -7.09 3.61 -10.85
CA ILE A 267 -7.91 4.46 -9.98
C ILE A 267 -9.01 5.12 -10.80
N SER A 268 -10.20 5.18 -10.25
CA SER A 268 -11.35 5.82 -10.87
C SER A 268 -12.18 6.58 -9.85
N ASP A 269 -12.83 7.65 -10.28
CA ASP A 269 -13.79 8.42 -9.48
C ASP A 269 -15.01 7.58 -9.04
N MET A 270 -15.24 6.44 -9.68
CA MET A 270 -16.25 5.46 -9.23
C MET A 270 -16.08 5.09 -7.75
N SER A 271 -14.85 5.08 -7.24
CA SER A 271 -14.52 4.78 -5.83
C SER A 271 -15.17 5.73 -4.82
N PHE A 272 -15.67 6.90 -5.24
CA PHE A 272 -16.28 7.89 -4.36
C PHE A 272 -17.80 7.99 -4.48
N ILE A 273 -18.43 7.11 -5.26
CA ILE A 273 -19.89 7.10 -5.45
C ILE A 273 -20.53 5.76 -5.08
N ALA A 274 -19.74 4.72 -4.89
CA ALA A 274 -20.16 3.43 -4.36
C ALA A 274 -19.03 2.80 -3.53
N LEU A 275 -19.37 1.90 -2.62
CA LEU A 275 -18.44 1.22 -1.72
C LEU A 275 -18.85 -0.26 -1.59
N SER A 276 -17.99 -1.14 -2.11
CA SER A 276 -18.19 -2.59 -2.00
C SER A 276 -17.48 -3.22 -0.80
N ASP A 277 -16.64 -2.45 -0.09
CA ASP A 277 -15.96 -2.94 1.11
C ASP A 277 -16.89 -2.94 2.33
N ASP A 278 -16.69 -3.92 3.19
CA ASP A 278 -17.35 -4.00 4.49
C ASP A 278 -16.71 -3.08 5.54
N MET A 279 -17.33 -3.00 6.71
CA MET A 279 -16.81 -2.18 7.82
C MET A 279 -15.49 -2.71 8.37
N GLU A 280 -15.21 -4.01 8.28
CA GLU A 280 -13.95 -4.58 8.77
C GLU A 280 -12.78 -4.10 7.91
N GLY A 281 -12.95 -4.06 6.58
CA GLY A 281 -11.96 -3.52 5.65
C GLY A 281 -11.67 -2.04 5.92
N ILE A 282 -12.71 -1.22 6.07
CA ILE A 282 -12.56 0.22 6.38
C ILE A 282 -11.89 0.44 7.75
N ASN A 283 -12.25 -0.35 8.77
CA ASN A 283 -11.62 -0.30 10.09
C ASN A 283 -10.13 -0.69 10.03
N ALA A 284 -9.77 -1.69 9.23
CA ALA A 284 -8.37 -2.05 9.03
C ALA A 284 -7.56 -0.89 8.42
N VAL A 285 -8.15 -0.14 7.46
CA VAL A 285 -7.52 1.08 6.93
C VAL A 285 -7.41 2.15 8.00
N SER A 286 -8.50 2.45 8.73
CA SER A 286 -8.52 3.56 9.69
C SER A 286 -7.50 3.38 10.82
N LYS A 287 -7.37 2.17 11.33
CA LYS A 287 -6.45 1.84 12.42
C LYS A 287 -5.00 1.73 11.99
N ASN A 288 -4.75 1.44 10.73
CA ASN A 288 -3.41 1.33 10.17
C ASN A 288 -3.00 2.51 9.28
N ASN A 289 -3.77 3.61 9.29
CA ASN A 289 -3.42 4.84 8.61
C ASN A 289 -3.15 5.96 9.62
N PRO A 290 -1.89 6.29 9.92
CA PRO A 290 -1.53 7.31 10.90
C PRO A 290 -2.07 8.72 10.61
N SER A 291 -2.46 8.99 9.35
CA SER A 291 -3.07 10.25 8.91
C SER A 291 -4.60 10.28 9.00
N TRP A 292 -5.24 9.19 9.44
CA TRP A 292 -6.70 9.12 9.56
C TRP A 292 -7.25 10.19 10.49
N GLY A 293 -8.33 10.84 10.06
CA GLY A 293 -8.95 11.93 10.82
C GLY A 293 -8.11 13.23 10.88
N THR A 294 -6.99 13.30 10.13
CA THR A 294 -6.12 14.48 10.02
C THR A 294 -5.93 14.88 8.55
N LYS A 295 -4.88 14.41 7.87
CA LYS A 295 -4.71 14.62 6.42
C LYS A 295 -5.52 13.66 5.55
N HIS A 296 -6.06 12.58 6.12
CA HIS A 296 -6.95 11.66 5.45
C HIS A 296 -8.39 11.93 5.87
N PHE A 297 -9.16 12.54 4.97
CA PHE A 297 -10.58 12.84 5.14
C PHE A 297 -11.38 12.28 3.97
N VAL A 298 -11.93 11.09 4.13
CA VAL A 298 -12.92 10.50 3.24
C VAL A 298 -14.05 9.95 4.11
N TYR A 299 -15.27 10.35 3.79
CA TYR A 299 -16.47 9.94 4.52
C TYR A 299 -17.04 8.66 3.89
N TYR A 300 -16.51 7.52 4.27
CA TYR A 300 -16.87 6.22 3.68
C TYR A 300 -18.33 5.83 3.98
N ASP A 301 -18.89 6.28 5.08
CA ASP A 301 -20.31 6.07 5.38
C ASP A 301 -21.22 6.84 4.38
N ASP A 302 -20.86 8.08 4.04
CA ASP A 302 -21.59 8.86 3.03
C ASP A 302 -21.49 8.21 1.65
N ILE A 303 -20.32 7.65 1.27
CA ILE A 303 -20.15 6.89 0.02
C ILE A 303 -21.05 5.65 0.03
N ARG A 304 -21.12 4.93 1.16
CA ARG A 304 -21.97 3.75 1.31
C ARG A 304 -23.45 4.09 1.21
N ASP A 305 -23.89 5.19 1.83
CA ASP A 305 -25.26 5.66 1.79
C ASP A 305 -25.65 6.15 0.39
N LEU A 306 -24.73 6.77 -0.33
CA LEU A 306 -24.92 7.20 -1.71
C LEU A 306 -25.14 6.00 -2.64
N ASN A 307 -24.29 5.01 -2.62
CA ASN A 307 -24.32 3.72 -3.30
C ASN A 307 -24.99 3.75 -4.68
N VAL A 308 -24.47 4.58 -5.58
CA VAL A 308 -25.00 4.73 -6.94
C VAL A 308 -24.37 3.67 -7.85
N PRO A 309 -25.16 2.80 -8.49
CA PRO A 309 -24.65 1.88 -9.49
C PRO A 309 -23.95 2.64 -10.62
N VAL A 310 -22.74 2.25 -10.96
CA VAL A 310 -21.90 2.97 -11.91
C VAL A 310 -21.14 2.03 -12.83
N ILE A 311 -21.02 2.43 -14.09
CA ILE A 311 -20.16 1.80 -15.12
C ILE A 311 -19.21 2.85 -15.69
N ASN A 312 -18.03 2.42 -16.16
CA ASN A 312 -17.10 3.28 -16.88
C ASN A 312 -17.15 3.05 -18.38
N ILE A 313 -17.50 4.10 -19.13
CA ILE A 313 -17.47 4.16 -20.59
C ILE A 313 -16.82 5.48 -20.94
N GLY A 314 -15.52 5.48 -21.17
CA GLY A 314 -14.75 6.71 -21.39
C GLY A 314 -14.12 6.80 -22.78
N PRO A 315 -13.44 7.92 -23.05
CA PRO A 315 -12.69 8.10 -24.28
C PRO A 315 -11.57 7.06 -24.39
N TYR A 316 -11.45 6.45 -25.56
CA TYR A 316 -10.40 5.48 -25.85
C TYR A 316 -9.15 6.18 -26.35
N GLY A 317 -8.00 5.80 -25.81
CA GLY A 317 -6.71 6.34 -26.21
C GLY A 317 -5.53 5.57 -25.63
N ILE A 318 -4.34 6.02 -25.98
CA ILE A 318 -3.07 5.48 -25.50
C ILE A 318 -2.40 6.56 -24.64
N ASP A 319 -1.76 6.14 -23.54
CA ASP A 319 -0.94 7.03 -22.71
C ASP A 319 -1.67 8.23 -22.07
N ALA A 320 -2.69 7.94 -21.24
CA ALA A 320 -3.21 8.96 -20.30
C ALA A 320 -2.06 9.65 -19.56
N HIS A 321 -2.10 10.96 -19.41
CA HIS A 321 -1.08 11.80 -18.78
C HIS A 321 0.26 11.98 -19.50
N LYS A 322 0.44 11.46 -20.72
CA LYS A 322 1.63 11.75 -21.52
C LYS A 322 1.36 12.83 -22.57
N LYS A 323 2.37 13.68 -22.80
CA LYS A 323 2.42 14.53 -23.99
C LYS A 323 3.07 13.74 -25.12
N TYR A 324 2.48 13.79 -26.30
CA TYR A 324 3.04 13.25 -27.52
C TYR A 324 4.24 14.09 -27.98
#